data_9fa88d14363e757af871d7f4acfa4c85
#
_entry.id   9fa88d14363e757af871d7f4acfa4c85
#
_cell.length_a   1.000
_cell.length_b   1.000
_cell.length_c   1.000
_cell.angle_alpha   90.00
_cell.angle_beta   90.00
_cell.angle_gamma   90.00
#
_symmetry.space_group_name_H-M   'P 1'
#
loop_
_entity.id
_entity.type
_entity.pdbx_description
1 polymer ?
#
loop_
_entity_poly.entity_id
_entity_poly.type
_entity_poly.pdbx_seq_one_letter_code
_entity_poly.pdbx_strand_id
1 'polypeptide(L)'
;SCLLADAGFVAVQDNTASAGNYSSNRPKEKQRLFRSTAVEKEIARVQKLLKNRKLSWMFANCFPNTLDTTVHFRKGSDGKPDTFVYTGDIHAMWLRDSGAQVWPYVQLANNDPKLKEMLAGVILRQFKCINIDPYANAYNDGALPDGHWMSDLTDMKPELHERKWEIDSLCYPLRLAYHYWQVTGDTSVFGAEWLEAIRNIYTTFCQQQRKEGVGPYKFQRKTERALDTLNNDGLGAPVRPVGLIVSCFRPSDDATTLQFLVPSNFFAVTSLRKAAEILETVNKETALAADCRALADEVEMALKRYATYNHPEFGTIYAFEVDGFGNHLLMDDANVPSLLAMPYLGDVDVNDPIYQNTRRFVWSDSNPYFFSGKAGEGIGGPHIGYDMVWPMSIMMKAFTSRDDAEIKTCIKMLMDTDAGTGFMHESFNKNDPKNFTRAWFAWQNTLFGELILKLVNEGKVDLLNSIQ
;
A
#
# COMPACT_ATOMS: atom_id res chain seq x y z
N SER A 1 -16.80 4.83 -13.63
CA SER A 1 -18.15 4.63 -13.13
C SER A 1 -18.11 3.53 -12.09
N CYS A 2 -18.42 3.88 -10.86
CA CYS A 2 -18.52 2.94 -9.78
C CYS A 2 -19.80 2.13 -9.98
N LEU A 3 -19.67 0.87 -10.35
CA LEU A 3 -20.80 -0.04 -10.32
C LEU A 3 -21.00 -0.47 -8.87
N LEU A 4 -22.03 0.08 -8.26
CA LEU A 4 -22.54 -0.46 -7.01
C LEU A 4 -23.08 -1.85 -7.32
N ALA A 5 -22.36 -2.87 -6.94
CA ALA A 5 -22.87 -4.23 -7.05
C ALA A 5 -23.99 -4.39 -6.03
N ASP A 6 -25.14 -4.73 -6.55
CA ASP A 6 -26.32 -5.06 -5.79
C ASP A 6 -26.09 -6.39 -5.06
N ALA A 7 -25.60 -6.37 -3.85
CA ALA A 7 -25.72 -7.53 -2.98
C ALA A 7 -25.19 -7.23 -1.57
N GLY A 8 -26.09 -6.98 -0.70
CA GLY A 8 -25.79 -6.93 0.72
C GLY A 8 -25.57 -5.52 1.25
N PHE A 9 -25.83 -5.39 2.51
CA PHE A 9 -25.66 -4.16 3.26
C PHE A 9 -24.17 -3.74 3.23
N VAL A 10 -23.88 -2.58 2.62
CA VAL A 10 -22.56 -1.98 2.61
C VAL A 10 -22.58 -0.78 3.55
N ALA A 11 -21.64 -0.73 4.49
CA ALA A 11 -21.45 0.44 5.32
C ALA A 11 -20.94 1.59 4.45
N VAL A 12 -21.56 2.75 4.54
CA VAL A 12 -21.20 3.93 3.75
C VAL A 12 -20.53 4.94 4.67
N GLN A 13 -19.37 5.44 4.22
CA GLN A 13 -18.67 6.53 4.89
C GLN A 13 -19.46 7.82 4.72
N ASP A 14 -19.72 8.50 5.84
CA ASP A 14 -20.37 9.81 5.80
C ASP A 14 -19.30 10.89 5.59
N ASN A 15 -19.31 11.49 4.39
CA ASN A 15 -18.39 12.56 4.03
C ASN A 15 -19.04 13.95 4.07
N THR A 16 -20.13 14.10 4.79
CA THR A 16 -20.76 15.41 4.98
C THR A 16 -19.86 16.32 5.80
N ALA A 17 -19.62 17.54 5.31
CA ALA A 17 -18.85 18.53 6.03
C ALA A 17 -19.46 18.83 7.41
N SER A 18 -18.63 18.78 8.45
CA SER A 18 -19.05 19.03 9.83
C SER A 18 -18.70 20.47 10.20
N ALA A 19 -19.72 21.31 10.36
CA ALA A 19 -19.57 22.77 10.60
C ALA A 19 -19.05 23.06 12.02
N GLY A 20 -17.78 22.73 12.31
CA GLY A 20 -17.05 23.17 13.50
C GLY A 20 -17.39 22.48 14.81
N ASN A 21 -18.39 21.60 14.87
CA ASN A 21 -18.78 20.90 16.10
C ASN A 21 -18.07 19.57 16.30
N TYR A 22 -17.39 19.07 15.27
CA TYR A 22 -16.62 17.82 15.25
C TYR A 22 -17.39 16.60 15.76
N SER A 23 -18.67 16.50 15.45
CA SER A 23 -19.44 15.28 15.69
C SER A 23 -18.97 14.16 14.78
N SER A 24 -18.99 12.93 15.26
CA SER A 24 -18.44 11.77 14.54
C SER A 24 -19.06 11.62 13.15
N ASN A 25 -18.19 11.39 12.15
CA ASN A 25 -18.58 11.02 10.79
C ASN A 25 -18.40 9.53 10.51
N ARG A 26 -18.14 8.73 11.55
CA ARG A 26 -18.16 7.28 11.40
C ARG A 26 -19.58 6.81 11.04
N PRO A 27 -19.73 5.68 10.34
CA PRO A 27 -21.02 5.03 10.24
C PRO A 27 -21.64 4.82 11.62
N LYS A 28 -22.96 4.85 11.72
CA LYS A 28 -23.66 4.52 12.96
C LYS A 28 -23.25 3.13 13.44
N GLU A 29 -23.18 2.93 14.75
CA GLU A 29 -22.63 1.70 15.34
C GLU A 29 -23.23 0.43 14.73
N LYS A 30 -24.54 0.41 14.50
CA LYS A 30 -25.23 -0.74 13.87
C LYS A 30 -24.82 -1.00 12.42
N GLN A 31 -24.25 -0.03 11.74
CA GLN A 31 -23.85 -0.13 10.35
C GLN A 31 -22.37 -0.48 10.17
N ARG A 32 -21.59 -0.48 11.25
CA ARG A 32 -20.18 -0.83 11.21
C ARG A 32 -20.01 -2.32 10.97
N LEU A 33 -19.17 -2.68 10.01
CA LEU A 33 -19.03 -4.07 9.55
C LEU A 33 -18.30 -4.97 10.55
N PHE A 34 -17.25 -4.44 11.17
CA PHE A 34 -16.44 -5.18 12.15
C PHE A 34 -16.13 -4.28 13.33
N ARG A 35 -16.36 -4.79 14.54
CA ARG A 35 -16.15 -4.03 15.78
C ARG A 35 -15.08 -4.71 16.62
N SER A 36 -14.08 -3.94 17.02
CA SER A 36 -13.02 -4.39 17.90
C SER A 36 -13.02 -3.57 19.18
N THR A 37 -13.15 -4.25 20.31
CA THR A 37 -13.08 -3.58 21.62
C THR A 37 -11.69 -2.98 21.85
N ALA A 38 -10.63 -3.64 21.39
CA ALA A 38 -9.27 -3.10 21.52
C ALA A 38 -9.10 -1.82 20.70
N VAL A 39 -9.63 -1.76 19.47
CA VAL A 39 -9.58 -0.57 18.64
C VAL A 39 -10.38 0.57 19.25
N GLU A 40 -11.58 0.31 19.76
CA GLU A 40 -12.40 1.33 20.42
C GLU A 40 -11.70 1.91 21.67
N LYS A 41 -11.06 1.06 22.48
CA LYS A 41 -10.25 1.50 23.61
C LYS A 41 -9.07 2.36 23.19
N GLU A 42 -8.42 2.01 22.09
CA GLU A 42 -7.29 2.78 21.57
C GLU A 42 -7.74 4.15 21.08
N ILE A 43 -8.87 4.22 20.38
CA ILE A 43 -9.47 5.50 19.96
C ILE A 43 -9.73 6.39 21.18
N ALA A 44 -10.36 5.86 22.21
CA ALA A 44 -10.66 6.61 23.43
C ALA A 44 -9.38 7.09 24.12
N ARG A 45 -8.34 6.24 24.19
CA ARG A 45 -7.04 6.60 24.78
C ARG A 45 -6.41 7.76 24.06
N VAL A 46 -6.32 7.69 22.73
CA VAL A 46 -5.69 8.73 21.91
C VAL A 46 -6.49 10.04 21.99
N GLN A 47 -7.82 9.98 21.89
CA GLN A 47 -8.66 11.18 21.99
C GLN A 47 -8.49 11.89 23.33
N LYS A 48 -8.26 11.14 24.41
CA LYS A 48 -8.01 11.72 25.73
C LYS A 48 -6.68 12.47 25.82
N LEU A 49 -5.69 12.04 25.05
CA LEU A 49 -4.36 12.65 24.99
C LEU A 49 -4.32 13.88 24.08
N LEU A 50 -5.13 13.90 23.02
CA LEU A 50 -5.13 14.96 22.02
C LEU A 50 -6.03 16.12 22.46
N LYS A 51 -5.44 17.30 22.62
CA LYS A 51 -6.16 18.53 22.97
C LYS A 51 -6.74 19.24 21.74
N ASN A 52 -6.14 19.04 20.57
CA ASN A 52 -6.67 19.60 19.33
C ASN A 52 -7.94 18.84 18.93
N ARG A 53 -9.08 19.53 18.97
CA ARG A 53 -10.40 18.90 18.74
C ARG A 53 -10.55 18.37 17.33
N LYS A 54 -10.06 19.08 16.32
CA LYS A 54 -10.14 18.63 14.93
C LYS A 54 -9.29 17.38 14.71
N LEU A 55 -8.06 17.38 15.21
CA LEU A 55 -7.16 16.22 15.08
C LEU A 55 -7.74 14.98 15.78
N SER A 56 -8.26 15.17 16.99
CA SER A 56 -8.94 14.10 17.74
C SER A 56 -10.12 13.52 16.95
N TRP A 57 -10.93 14.37 16.37
CA TRP A 57 -12.07 14.01 15.54
C TRP A 57 -11.65 13.25 14.28
N MET A 58 -10.67 13.78 13.56
CA MET A 58 -10.14 13.14 12.35
C MET A 58 -9.55 11.75 12.66
N PHE A 59 -8.80 11.64 13.74
CA PHE A 59 -8.26 10.34 14.16
C PHE A 59 -9.37 9.33 14.42
N ALA A 60 -10.39 9.73 15.16
CA ALA A 60 -11.52 8.83 15.50
C ALA A 60 -12.32 8.41 14.27
N ASN A 61 -12.44 9.27 13.25
CA ASN A 61 -13.09 8.92 11.98
C ASN A 61 -12.21 8.00 11.13
N CYS A 62 -10.91 8.31 11.04
CA CYS A 62 -9.98 7.68 10.09
C CYS A 62 -9.45 6.33 10.57
N PHE A 63 -9.02 6.24 11.83
CA PHE A 63 -8.36 5.03 12.33
C PHE A 63 -9.22 3.78 12.21
N PRO A 64 -10.52 3.79 12.57
CA PRO A 64 -11.37 2.60 12.44
C PRO A 64 -11.99 2.41 11.06
N ASN A 65 -11.72 3.28 10.09
CA ASN A 65 -12.47 3.33 8.82
C ASN A 65 -12.46 1.99 8.07
N THR A 66 -11.32 1.31 8.01
CA THR A 66 -11.25 -0.02 7.39
C THR A 66 -12.19 -1.02 8.06
N LEU A 67 -12.19 -1.07 9.38
CA LEU A 67 -13.08 -1.97 10.14
C LEU A 67 -14.54 -1.58 9.96
N ASP A 68 -14.83 -0.28 9.99
CA ASP A 68 -16.19 0.23 9.92
C ASP A 68 -16.85 -0.05 8.57
N THR A 69 -16.07 0.00 7.46
CA THR A 69 -16.65 0.12 6.12
C THR A 69 -16.24 -0.96 5.11
N THR A 70 -15.16 -1.71 5.36
CA THR A 70 -14.59 -2.56 4.29
C THR A 70 -14.34 -4.01 4.68
N VAL A 71 -14.36 -4.36 5.95
CA VAL A 71 -14.00 -5.70 6.43
C VAL A 71 -15.21 -6.62 6.44
N HIS A 72 -15.10 -7.73 5.71
CA HIS A 72 -16.09 -8.80 5.68
C HIS A 72 -15.45 -10.06 6.25
N PHE A 73 -15.64 -10.26 7.56
CA PHE A 73 -15.09 -11.39 8.28
C PHE A 73 -16.10 -12.54 8.34
N ARG A 74 -15.61 -13.76 8.08
CA ARG A 74 -16.38 -14.99 8.17
C ARG A 74 -15.45 -16.17 8.41
N LYS A 75 -16.03 -17.35 8.61
CA LYS A 75 -15.28 -18.61 8.54
C LYS A 75 -15.52 -19.27 7.20
N GLY A 76 -14.45 -19.79 6.61
CA GLY A 76 -14.53 -20.56 5.36
C GLY A 76 -15.15 -21.93 5.57
N SER A 77 -15.33 -22.66 4.48
CA SER A 77 -15.86 -24.03 4.50
C SER A 77 -14.98 -25.00 5.28
N ASP A 78 -13.68 -24.70 5.41
CA ASP A 78 -12.69 -25.44 6.21
C ASP A 78 -12.72 -25.10 7.70
N GLY A 79 -13.60 -24.20 8.13
CA GLY A 79 -13.70 -23.72 9.51
C GLY A 79 -12.63 -22.71 9.90
N LYS A 80 -11.71 -22.35 9.00
CA LYS A 80 -10.67 -21.35 9.24
C LYS A 80 -11.19 -19.94 9.00
N PRO A 81 -10.60 -18.91 9.64
CA PRO A 81 -11.00 -17.53 9.39
C PRO A 81 -10.74 -17.14 7.94
N ASP A 82 -11.63 -16.35 7.39
CA ASP A 82 -11.57 -15.83 6.03
C ASP A 82 -12.07 -14.38 6.06
N THR A 83 -11.23 -13.44 5.70
CA THR A 83 -11.57 -12.03 5.72
C THR A 83 -11.35 -11.40 4.36
N PHE A 84 -12.41 -10.84 3.79
CA PHE A 84 -12.37 -10.10 2.55
C PHE A 84 -12.41 -8.60 2.86
N VAL A 85 -11.50 -7.82 2.27
CA VAL A 85 -11.36 -6.38 2.55
C VAL A 85 -11.50 -5.59 1.26
N TYR A 86 -12.54 -4.77 1.16
CA TYR A 86 -12.72 -3.85 0.04
C TYR A 86 -11.80 -2.62 0.18
N THR A 87 -11.50 -1.96 -0.94
CA THR A 87 -10.68 -0.73 -0.92
C THR A 87 -11.42 0.48 -0.35
N GLY A 88 -12.73 0.45 -0.42
CA GLY A 88 -13.66 1.52 -0.10
C GLY A 88 -14.79 1.50 -1.12
N ASP A 89 -14.77 2.44 -2.04
CA ASP A 89 -15.77 2.58 -3.12
C ASP A 89 -15.67 1.52 -4.22
N ILE A 90 -14.63 0.69 -4.23
CA ILE A 90 -14.46 -0.41 -5.19
C ILE A 90 -14.63 -1.74 -4.45
N HIS A 91 -15.56 -2.58 -4.93
CA HIS A 91 -15.88 -3.88 -4.34
C HIS A 91 -14.95 -4.98 -4.83
N ALA A 92 -13.67 -4.83 -4.56
CA ALA A 92 -12.66 -5.83 -4.84
C ALA A 92 -11.55 -5.72 -3.79
N MET A 93 -10.77 -6.79 -3.65
CA MET A 93 -9.67 -6.86 -2.71
C MET A 93 -8.35 -6.80 -3.46
N TRP A 94 -7.64 -5.68 -3.32
CA TRP A 94 -6.25 -5.58 -3.73
C TRP A 94 -5.36 -6.19 -2.65
N LEU A 95 -4.34 -6.92 -3.07
CA LEU A 95 -3.35 -7.47 -2.13
C LEU A 95 -2.56 -6.36 -1.44
N ARG A 96 -2.20 -5.36 -2.13
CA ARG A 96 -1.58 -4.13 -1.62
C ARG A 96 -2.45 -3.46 -0.58
N ASP A 97 -3.62 -3.01 -1.00
CA ASP A 97 -4.52 -2.19 -0.17
C ASP A 97 -4.94 -2.94 1.08
N SER A 98 -5.36 -4.19 0.96
CA SER A 98 -5.83 -4.97 2.10
C SER A 98 -4.76 -5.17 3.17
N GLY A 99 -3.52 -5.42 2.75
CA GLY A 99 -2.39 -5.54 3.68
C GLY A 99 -2.08 -4.24 4.40
N ALA A 100 -2.18 -3.11 3.70
CA ALA A 100 -1.94 -1.79 4.28
C ALA A 100 -3.10 -1.33 5.17
N GLN A 101 -4.35 -1.61 4.76
CA GLN A 101 -5.54 -1.18 5.48
C GLN A 101 -5.64 -1.78 6.89
N VAL A 102 -5.23 -3.03 7.08
CA VAL A 102 -5.33 -3.69 8.40
C VAL A 102 -4.03 -3.61 9.21
N TRP A 103 -2.96 -3.12 8.61
CA TRP A 103 -1.63 -3.06 9.22
C TRP A 103 -1.62 -2.44 10.63
N PRO A 104 -2.22 -1.26 10.87
CA PRO A 104 -2.10 -0.61 12.17
C PRO A 104 -2.86 -1.33 13.29
N TYR A 105 -3.73 -2.28 12.98
CA TYR A 105 -4.47 -3.04 14.00
C TYR A 105 -3.66 -4.22 14.54
N VAL A 106 -2.63 -4.66 13.85
CA VAL A 106 -1.85 -5.86 14.23
C VAL A 106 -1.28 -5.71 15.64
N GLN A 107 -0.79 -4.54 16.01
CA GLN A 107 -0.24 -4.29 17.35
C GLN A 107 -1.26 -4.43 18.49
N LEU A 108 -2.56 -4.41 18.17
CA LEU A 108 -3.65 -4.56 19.13
C LEU A 108 -4.19 -6.01 19.20
N ALA A 109 -3.70 -6.90 18.36
CA ALA A 109 -4.25 -8.25 18.18
C ALA A 109 -4.25 -9.08 19.48
N ASN A 110 -3.19 -8.94 20.30
CA ASN A 110 -3.09 -9.71 21.54
C ASN A 110 -4.11 -9.31 22.61
N ASN A 111 -4.74 -8.14 22.46
CA ASN A 111 -5.72 -7.61 23.39
C ASN A 111 -7.18 -7.88 22.97
N ASP A 112 -7.36 -8.53 21.82
CA ASP A 112 -8.69 -8.76 21.25
C ASP A 112 -8.65 -10.03 20.37
N PRO A 113 -9.12 -11.17 20.91
CA PRO A 113 -9.11 -12.44 20.16
C PRO A 113 -9.90 -12.38 18.84
N LYS A 114 -10.99 -11.61 18.80
CA LYS A 114 -11.81 -11.44 17.60
C LYS A 114 -11.05 -10.66 16.53
N LEU A 115 -10.33 -9.61 16.92
CA LEU A 115 -9.45 -8.85 16.02
C LEU A 115 -8.32 -9.72 15.49
N LYS A 116 -7.69 -10.51 16.37
CA LYS A 116 -6.62 -11.44 15.98
C LYS A 116 -7.13 -12.45 14.94
N GLU A 117 -8.31 -13.01 15.14
CA GLU A 117 -8.92 -13.96 14.20
C GLU A 117 -9.23 -13.30 12.86
N MET A 118 -9.74 -12.09 12.87
CA MET A 118 -9.98 -11.31 11.64
C MET A 118 -8.70 -11.10 10.86
N LEU A 119 -7.61 -10.73 11.53
CA LEU A 119 -6.29 -10.51 10.89
C LEU A 119 -5.73 -11.81 10.30
N ALA A 120 -5.84 -12.92 11.03
CA ALA A 120 -5.48 -14.24 10.49
C ALA A 120 -6.28 -14.55 9.23
N GLY A 121 -7.55 -14.18 9.20
CA GLY A 121 -8.41 -14.34 8.04
C GLY A 121 -7.96 -13.55 6.81
N VAL A 122 -7.47 -12.32 7.00
CA VAL A 122 -6.89 -11.52 5.90
C VAL A 122 -5.66 -12.22 5.33
N ILE A 123 -4.76 -12.65 6.20
CA ILE A 123 -3.51 -13.33 5.80
C ILE A 123 -3.84 -14.60 4.99
N LEU A 124 -4.75 -15.44 5.49
CA LEU A 124 -5.13 -16.67 4.80
C LEU A 124 -5.82 -16.39 3.47
N ARG A 125 -6.67 -15.36 3.42
CA ARG A 125 -7.30 -14.94 2.14
C ARG A 125 -6.25 -14.47 1.14
N GLN A 126 -5.25 -13.72 1.55
CA GLN A 126 -4.19 -13.27 0.66
C GLN A 126 -3.40 -14.45 0.09
N PHE A 127 -3.09 -15.47 0.88
CA PHE A 127 -2.43 -16.67 0.38
C PHE A 127 -3.29 -17.41 -0.66
N LYS A 128 -4.60 -17.54 -0.40
CA LYS A 128 -5.54 -18.13 -1.36
C LYS A 128 -5.55 -17.35 -2.68
N CYS A 129 -5.60 -16.05 -2.62
CA CYS A 129 -5.55 -15.18 -3.79
C CYS A 129 -4.28 -15.41 -4.62
N ILE A 130 -3.12 -15.42 -3.97
CA ILE A 130 -1.83 -15.68 -4.63
C ILE A 130 -1.84 -17.05 -5.32
N ASN A 131 -2.41 -18.06 -4.67
CA ASN A 131 -2.47 -19.42 -5.22
C ASN A 131 -3.47 -19.54 -6.38
N ILE A 132 -4.47 -18.68 -6.46
CA ILE A 132 -5.34 -18.59 -7.64
C ILE A 132 -4.57 -18.02 -8.81
N ASP A 133 -3.87 -16.89 -8.64
CA ASP A 133 -3.06 -16.28 -9.69
C ASP A 133 -2.07 -15.25 -9.09
N PRO A 134 -0.77 -15.57 -9.08
CA PRO A 134 0.23 -14.63 -8.52
C PRO A 134 0.46 -13.40 -9.39
N TYR A 135 -0.03 -13.37 -10.62
CA TYR A 135 0.11 -12.23 -11.53
C TYR A 135 -1.04 -11.21 -11.39
N ALA A 136 -2.08 -11.52 -10.63
CA ALA A 136 -3.19 -10.59 -10.45
C ALA A 136 -2.94 -9.61 -9.30
N ASN A 137 -3.52 -8.42 -9.42
CA ASN A 137 -3.44 -7.37 -8.39
C ASN A 137 -4.71 -7.29 -7.53
N ALA A 138 -5.87 -7.68 -8.06
CA ALA A 138 -7.15 -7.54 -7.39
C ALA A 138 -8.08 -8.73 -7.63
N TYR A 139 -8.87 -9.06 -6.61
CA TYR A 139 -9.67 -10.29 -6.58
C TYR A 139 -11.12 -9.99 -6.21
N ASN A 140 -12.04 -10.80 -6.78
CA ASN A 140 -13.43 -10.81 -6.39
C ASN A 140 -13.65 -11.67 -5.14
N ASP A 141 -14.76 -11.46 -4.46
CA ASP A 141 -15.18 -12.33 -3.37
C ASP A 141 -15.92 -13.53 -3.96
N GLY A 142 -15.16 -14.55 -4.38
CA GLY A 142 -15.63 -15.71 -5.12
C GLY A 142 -15.54 -15.50 -6.63
N ALA A 143 -16.11 -16.44 -7.38
CA ALA A 143 -16.11 -16.40 -8.84
C ALA A 143 -17.16 -15.41 -9.36
N LEU A 144 -16.75 -14.52 -10.25
CA LEU A 144 -17.63 -13.53 -10.91
C LEU A 144 -17.35 -13.59 -12.43
N PRO A 145 -18.12 -14.39 -13.20
CA PRO A 145 -17.82 -14.63 -14.62
C PRO A 145 -17.95 -13.39 -15.51
N ASP A 146 -18.74 -12.41 -15.10
CA ASP A 146 -19.01 -11.16 -15.83
C ASP A 146 -18.41 -9.93 -15.13
N GLY A 147 -17.28 -10.11 -14.45
CA GLY A 147 -16.56 -9.04 -13.77
C GLY A 147 -16.16 -7.91 -14.70
N HIS A 148 -15.90 -6.75 -14.11
CA HIS A 148 -15.69 -5.48 -14.83
C HIS A 148 -14.57 -5.55 -15.88
N TRP A 149 -13.46 -6.24 -15.59
CA TRP A 149 -12.29 -6.32 -16.47
C TRP A 149 -12.12 -7.69 -17.16
N MET A 150 -13.17 -8.50 -17.19
CA MET A 150 -13.09 -9.84 -17.81
C MET A 150 -12.73 -9.82 -19.30
N SER A 151 -12.95 -8.71 -20.00
CA SER A 151 -12.58 -8.54 -21.41
C SER A 151 -11.11 -8.16 -21.63
N ASP A 152 -10.34 -7.94 -20.58
CA ASP A 152 -8.90 -7.64 -20.70
C ASP A 152 -8.19 -8.79 -21.43
N LEU A 153 -7.22 -8.42 -22.25
CA LEU A 153 -6.43 -9.37 -23.05
C LEU A 153 -5.25 -9.89 -22.21
N THR A 154 -5.55 -10.74 -21.29
CA THR A 154 -4.66 -11.45 -20.39
C THR A 154 -5.41 -12.71 -19.92
N ASP A 155 -4.73 -13.60 -19.22
CA ASP A 155 -5.32 -14.88 -18.78
C ASP A 155 -6.25 -14.65 -17.57
N MET A 156 -7.44 -14.08 -17.84
CA MET A 156 -8.44 -13.77 -16.81
C MET A 156 -9.15 -15.02 -16.32
N LYS A 157 -9.49 -15.01 -15.01
CA LYS A 157 -10.28 -16.03 -14.31
C LYS A 157 -11.45 -15.35 -13.60
N PRO A 158 -12.56 -16.07 -13.32
CA PRO A 158 -13.72 -15.48 -12.64
C PRO A 158 -13.42 -14.89 -11.26
N GLU A 159 -12.40 -15.39 -10.57
CA GLU A 159 -11.99 -14.92 -9.24
C GLU A 159 -11.20 -13.61 -9.30
N LEU A 160 -10.74 -13.20 -10.48
CA LEU A 160 -9.92 -12.01 -10.64
C LEU A 160 -10.77 -10.79 -10.97
N HIS A 161 -10.58 -9.71 -10.21
CA HIS A 161 -11.11 -8.40 -10.58
C HIS A 161 -10.25 -7.76 -11.66
N GLU A 162 -8.91 -7.83 -11.50
CA GLU A 162 -7.94 -7.26 -12.44
C GLU A 162 -6.64 -8.08 -12.42
N ARG A 163 -5.95 -8.19 -13.56
CA ARG A 163 -4.72 -8.98 -13.68
C ARG A 163 -3.55 -8.14 -14.16
N LYS A 164 -3.27 -7.06 -13.46
CA LYS A 164 -2.08 -6.21 -13.69
C LYS A 164 -0.92 -6.70 -12.83
N TRP A 165 0.18 -7.06 -13.46
CA TRP A 165 1.37 -7.54 -12.74
C TRP A 165 2.09 -6.41 -12.01
N GLU A 166 2.14 -6.52 -10.69
CA GLU A 166 2.79 -5.57 -9.78
C GLU A 166 3.60 -6.35 -8.75
N ILE A 167 4.88 -6.02 -8.61
CA ILE A 167 5.75 -6.67 -7.60
C ILE A 167 5.16 -6.53 -6.19
N ASP A 168 4.66 -5.35 -5.85
CA ASP A 168 4.18 -5.04 -4.50
C ASP A 168 2.99 -5.90 -4.07
N SER A 169 2.18 -6.37 -5.01
CA SER A 169 1.07 -7.29 -4.72
C SER A 169 1.53 -8.57 -4.02
N LEU A 170 2.75 -9.03 -4.29
CA LEU A 170 3.32 -10.22 -3.65
C LEU A 170 4.17 -9.89 -2.42
N CYS A 171 4.43 -8.61 -2.16
CA CYS A 171 5.23 -8.15 -1.02
C CYS A 171 4.37 -7.79 0.20
N TYR A 172 3.26 -7.09 -0.02
CA TYR A 172 2.36 -6.69 1.08
C TYR A 172 1.86 -7.87 1.92
N PRO A 173 1.45 -9.01 1.31
CA PRO A 173 1.07 -10.18 2.11
C PRO A 173 2.21 -10.73 2.97
N LEU A 174 3.44 -10.73 2.48
CA LEU A 174 4.60 -11.18 3.26
C LEU A 174 4.88 -10.24 4.44
N ARG A 175 4.79 -8.93 4.18
CA ARG A 175 4.96 -7.90 5.21
C ARG A 175 3.93 -8.05 6.32
N LEU A 176 2.66 -8.22 5.97
CA LEU A 176 1.57 -8.37 6.94
C LEU A 176 1.70 -9.66 7.75
N ALA A 177 1.93 -10.79 7.09
CA ALA A 177 2.06 -12.08 7.75
C ALA A 177 3.25 -12.11 8.73
N TYR A 178 4.38 -11.55 8.33
CA TYR A 178 5.56 -11.44 9.18
C TYR A 178 5.28 -10.59 10.43
N HIS A 179 4.67 -9.43 10.26
CA HIS A 179 4.33 -8.53 11.36
C HIS A 179 3.34 -9.18 12.34
N TYR A 180 2.31 -9.82 11.82
CA TYR A 180 1.35 -10.58 12.61
C TYR A 180 2.05 -11.65 13.46
N TRP A 181 2.96 -12.40 12.86
CA TRP A 181 3.74 -13.42 13.56
C TRP A 181 4.63 -12.80 14.64
N GLN A 182 5.33 -11.72 14.34
CA GLN A 182 6.21 -11.06 15.32
C GLN A 182 5.42 -10.53 16.52
N VAL A 183 4.24 -9.99 16.31
CA VAL A 183 3.43 -9.44 17.41
C VAL A 183 2.72 -10.53 18.20
N THR A 184 2.14 -11.52 17.54
CA THR A 184 1.25 -12.50 18.18
C THR A 184 1.93 -13.82 18.53
N GLY A 185 3.03 -14.19 17.88
CA GLY A 185 3.62 -15.51 17.98
C GLY A 185 2.80 -16.63 17.32
N ASP A 186 1.68 -16.30 16.70
CA ASP A 186 0.78 -17.28 16.09
C ASP A 186 1.37 -17.78 14.76
N THR A 187 1.59 -19.10 14.69
CA THR A 187 2.13 -19.79 13.51
C THR A 187 1.06 -20.53 12.72
N SER A 188 -0.19 -20.50 13.16
CA SER A 188 -1.28 -21.29 12.56
C SER A 188 -1.57 -20.92 11.11
N VAL A 189 -1.21 -19.71 10.68
CA VAL A 189 -1.41 -19.24 9.30
C VAL A 189 -0.36 -19.77 8.32
N PHE A 190 0.73 -20.36 8.81
CA PHE A 190 1.86 -20.82 7.99
C PHE A 190 1.79 -22.32 7.69
N GLY A 191 0.66 -22.75 7.13
CA GLY A 191 0.44 -24.13 6.71
C GLY A 191 0.70 -24.37 5.22
N ALA A 192 -0.04 -25.32 4.62
CA ALA A 192 0.14 -25.73 3.24
C ALA A 192 -0.14 -24.60 2.23
N GLU A 193 -1.16 -23.77 2.47
CA GLU A 193 -1.47 -22.63 1.60
C GLU A 193 -0.35 -21.60 1.58
N TRP A 194 0.27 -21.33 2.74
CA TRP A 194 1.44 -20.47 2.84
C TRP A 194 2.61 -21.01 2.00
N LEU A 195 2.93 -22.31 2.16
CA LEU A 195 4.05 -22.93 1.44
C LEU A 195 3.81 -22.88 -0.08
N GLU A 196 2.59 -23.12 -0.54
CA GLU A 196 2.24 -22.96 -1.96
C GLU A 196 2.38 -21.50 -2.40
N ALA A 197 1.88 -20.56 -1.60
CA ALA A 197 1.94 -19.13 -1.92
C ALA A 197 3.39 -18.63 -2.06
N ILE A 198 4.27 -18.98 -1.12
CA ILE A 198 5.67 -18.51 -1.21
C ILE A 198 6.42 -19.17 -2.38
N ARG A 199 6.12 -20.42 -2.73
CA ARG A 199 6.67 -21.03 -3.94
C ARG A 199 6.20 -20.31 -5.19
N ASN A 200 4.91 -19.93 -5.25
CA ASN A 200 4.36 -19.14 -6.36
C ASN A 200 5.01 -17.75 -6.45
N ILE A 201 5.22 -17.08 -5.31
CA ILE A 201 5.90 -15.79 -5.26
C ILE A 201 7.33 -15.90 -5.80
N TYR A 202 8.08 -16.86 -5.29
CA TYR A 202 9.47 -17.09 -5.70
C TYR A 202 9.55 -17.35 -7.21
N THR A 203 8.72 -18.27 -7.71
CA THR A 203 8.68 -18.61 -9.14
C THR A 203 8.33 -17.40 -9.99
N THR A 204 7.33 -16.62 -9.61
CA THR A 204 6.90 -15.44 -10.34
C THR A 204 8.00 -14.38 -10.41
N PHE A 205 8.68 -14.12 -9.29
CA PHE A 205 9.79 -13.18 -9.26
C PHE A 205 10.94 -13.64 -10.17
N CYS A 206 11.29 -14.94 -10.13
CA CYS A 206 12.32 -15.50 -11.00
C CYS A 206 11.93 -15.38 -12.49
N GLN A 207 10.69 -15.67 -12.83
CA GLN A 207 10.19 -15.51 -14.21
C GLN A 207 10.31 -14.05 -14.67
N GLN A 208 10.03 -13.11 -13.79
CA GLN A 208 10.04 -11.69 -14.13
C GLN A 208 11.42 -11.02 -14.01
N GLN A 209 12.44 -11.74 -13.61
CA GLN A 209 13.82 -11.33 -13.88
C GLN A 209 14.16 -11.43 -15.38
N ARG A 210 13.39 -12.21 -16.12
CA ARG A 210 13.48 -12.38 -17.60
C ARG A 210 14.85 -12.83 -18.10
N LYS A 211 15.60 -13.58 -17.29
CA LYS A 211 16.91 -14.10 -17.67
C LYS A 211 16.82 -15.13 -18.80
N GLU A 212 15.75 -15.93 -18.83
CA GLU A 212 15.55 -17.02 -19.79
C GLU A 212 14.40 -16.73 -20.76
N GLY A 213 14.00 -15.48 -20.89
CA GLY A 213 12.93 -15.02 -21.75
C GLY A 213 11.91 -14.15 -21.03
N VAL A 214 10.89 -13.74 -21.77
CA VAL A 214 9.91 -12.73 -21.29
C VAL A 214 8.89 -13.30 -20.26
N GLY A 215 8.91 -14.62 -20.01
CA GLY A 215 7.97 -15.24 -19.09
C GLY A 215 6.58 -15.43 -19.68
N PRO A 216 5.64 -15.89 -18.83
CA PRO A 216 4.30 -16.29 -19.29
C PRO A 216 3.27 -15.17 -19.33
N TYR A 217 3.62 -13.96 -18.88
CA TYR A 217 2.67 -12.87 -18.64
C TYR A 217 2.61 -11.89 -19.82
N LYS A 218 1.39 -11.59 -20.23
CA LYS A 218 1.06 -10.50 -21.16
C LYS A 218 -0.20 -9.81 -20.68
N PHE A 219 -0.31 -8.52 -20.99
CA PHE A 219 -1.51 -7.75 -20.65
C PHE A 219 -1.75 -6.66 -21.69
N GLN A 220 -2.97 -6.62 -22.20
CA GLN A 220 -3.47 -5.47 -22.97
C GLN A 220 -4.93 -5.22 -22.60
N ARG A 221 -5.33 -3.97 -22.70
CA ARG A 221 -6.70 -3.54 -22.51
C ARG A 221 -7.08 -2.62 -23.66
N LYS A 222 -8.30 -2.76 -24.15
CA LYS A 222 -8.87 -1.80 -25.10
C LYS A 222 -9.24 -0.55 -24.31
N THR A 223 -8.46 0.49 -24.44
CA THR A 223 -8.60 1.74 -23.69
C THR A 223 -7.94 2.87 -24.43
N GLU A 224 -8.45 4.10 -24.24
CA GLU A 224 -7.79 5.31 -24.72
C GLU A 224 -6.71 5.80 -23.76
N ARG A 225 -6.67 5.25 -22.53
CA ARG A 225 -5.70 5.62 -21.52
C ARG A 225 -4.48 4.70 -21.63
N ALA A 226 -3.38 5.25 -22.15
CA ALA A 226 -2.13 4.49 -22.38
C ALA A 226 -1.58 3.83 -21.11
N LEU A 227 -1.82 4.42 -19.93
CA LEU A 227 -1.34 3.90 -18.65
C LEU A 227 -2.09 2.64 -18.19
N ASP A 228 -3.22 2.30 -18.80
CA ASP A 228 -4.02 1.12 -18.45
C ASP A 228 -3.72 -0.09 -19.34
N THR A 229 -2.72 -0.02 -20.20
CA THR A 229 -2.34 -1.11 -21.10
C THR A 229 -0.83 -1.15 -21.31
N LEU A 230 -0.33 -2.25 -21.86
CA LEU A 230 1.09 -2.39 -22.16
C LEU A 230 1.31 -2.35 -23.67
N ASN A 231 2.37 -1.67 -24.09
CA ASN A 231 2.88 -1.70 -25.46
C ASN A 231 3.66 -3.01 -25.73
N ASN A 232 4.31 -3.10 -26.87
CA ASN A 232 5.16 -4.24 -27.24
C ASN A 232 4.43 -5.60 -27.10
N ASP A 233 3.27 -5.69 -27.74
CA ASP A 233 2.45 -6.92 -27.73
C ASP A 233 2.10 -7.40 -26.31
N GLY A 234 1.83 -6.47 -25.42
CA GLY A 234 1.45 -6.78 -24.05
C GLY A 234 2.60 -7.10 -23.10
N LEU A 235 3.83 -6.95 -23.53
CA LEU A 235 5.02 -7.22 -22.73
C LEU A 235 5.56 -5.98 -22.01
N GLY A 236 5.19 -4.78 -22.49
CA GLY A 236 5.75 -3.52 -22.03
C GLY A 236 7.12 -3.21 -22.66
N ALA A 237 7.75 -2.13 -22.23
CA ALA A 237 9.05 -1.72 -22.72
C ALA A 237 10.11 -2.80 -22.48
N PRO A 238 11.04 -3.05 -23.44
CA PRO A 238 12.06 -4.08 -23.26
C PRO A 238 13.03 -3.74 -22.14
N VAL A 239 13.56 -4.79 -21.50
CA VAL A 239 14.58 -4.68 -20.46
C VAL A 239 15.80 -5.51 -20.84
N ARG A 240 16.97 -5.12 -20.33
CA ARG A 240 18.15 -5.98 -20.31
C ARG A 240 18.18 -6.69 -18.94
N PRO A 241 18.13 -8.02 -18.90
CA PRO A 241 18.19 -8.76 -17.63
C PRO A 241 19.50 -8.48 -16.89
N VAL A 242 19.38 -7.98 -15.67
CA VAL A 242 20.53 -7.61 -14.82
C VAL A 242 20.38 -8.13 -13.38
N GLY A 243 19.31 -8.91 -13.11
CA GLY A 243 18.98 -9.43 -11.78
C GLY A 243 17.80 -8.73 -11.13
N LEU A 244 17.35 -7.58 -11.64
CA LEU A 244 16.15 -6.90 -11.16
C LEU A 244 14.89 -7.61 -11.66
N ILE A 245 13.78 -7.37 -10.97
CA ILE A 245 12.47 -7.95 -11.26
C ILE A 245 11.64 -6.91 -12.03
N VAL A 246 11.02 -7.33 -13.14
CA VAL A 246 10.07 -6.50 -13.88
C VAL A 246 8.80 -6.31 -13.07
N SER A 247 8.33 -5.06 -13.01
CA SER A 247 6.96 -4.72 -12.62
C SER A 247 6.31 -4.05 -13.82
N CYS A 248 5.32 -4.70 -14.42
CA CYS A 248 4.65 -4.13 -15.59
C CYS A 248 3.81 -2.92 -15.22
N PHE A 249 3.28 -2.91 -14.00
CA PHE A 249 2.49 -1.83 -13.46
C PHE A 249 3.05 -1.33 -12.13
N ARG A 250 2.73 -0.10 -11.80
CA ARG A 250 3.08 0.60 -10.55
C ARG A 250 2.06 0.31 -9.45
N PRO A 251 2.35 0.65 -8.18
CA PRO A 251 1.35 0.56 -7.11
C PRO A 251 0.08 1.38 -7.35
N SER A 252 0.09 2.29 -8.32
CA SER A 252 -1.09 3.04 -8.77
C SER A 252 -1.96 2.27 -9.77
N ASP A 253 -1.55 1.06 -10.18
CA ASP A 253 -2.11 0.28 -11.27
C ASP A 253 -1.85 0.89 -12.67
N ASP A 254 -0.94 1.85 -12.76
CA ASP A 254 -0.50 2.44 -14.03
C ASP A 254 0.72 1.72 -14.58
N ALA A 255 0.81 1.63 -15.91
CA ALA A 255 1.95 1.00 -16.58
C ALA A 255 3.26 1.71 -16.24
N THR A 256 4.32 0.94 -15.99
CA THR A 256 5.67 1.46 -15.88
C THR A 256 6.18 1.95 -17.23
N THR A 257 7.01 2.97 -17.21
CA THR A 257 7.72 3.46 -18.42
C THR A 257 8.96 2.61 -18.68
N LEU A 258 9.79 2.41 -17.65
CA LEU A 258 10.92 1.47 -17.64
C LEU A 258 10.57 0.39 -16.63
N GLN A 259 10.72 -0.88 -16.98
CA GLN A 259 10.01 -1.94 -16.25
C GLN A 259 10.69 -2.41 -14.96
N PHE A 260 11.92 -2.04 -14.69
CA PHE A 260 12.50 -2.29 -13.37
C PHE A 260 12.15 -1.13 -12.43
N LEU A 261 11.03 -1.29 -11.74
CA LEU A 261 10.52 -0.33 -10.76
C LEU A 261 11.35 -0.42 -9.48
N VAL A 262 12.14 0.62 -9.20
CA VAL A 262 13.15 0.58 -8.15
C VAL A 262 12.57 0.42 -6.74
N PRO A 263 11.61 1.23 -6.28
CA PRO A 263 11.10 1.05 -4.92
C PRO A 263 10.43 -0.31 -4.71
N SER A 264 9.80 -0.87 -5.72
CA SER A 264 9.19 -2.21 -5.64
C SER A 264 10.25 -3.31 -5.57
N ASN A 265 11.38 -3.15 -6.26
CA ASN A 265 12.50 -4.08 -6.15
C ASN A 265 13.13 -4.06 -4.74
N PHE A 266 13.29 -2.90 -4.13
CA PHE A 266 13.70 -2.81 -2.72
C PHE A 266 12.72 -3.54 -1.81
N PHE A 267 11.42 -3.36 -2.04
CA PHE A 267 10.38 -4.03 -1.25
C PHE A 267 10.44 -5.55 -1.42
N ALA A 268 10.75 -6.04 -2.63
CA ALA A 268 10.94 -7.48 -2.86
C ALA A 268 12.10 -8.04 -2.04
N VAL A 269 13.21 -7.32 -1.90
CA VAL A 269 14.37 -7.76 -1.12
C VAL A 269 13.99 -7.98 0.34
N THR A 270 13.38 -6.99 0.97
CA THR A 270 12.99 -7.09 2.39
C THR A 270 11.90 -8.13 2.61
N SER A 271 10.95 -8.24 1.69
CA SER A 271 9.85 -9.20 1.76
C SER A 271 10.36 -10.65 1.64
N LEU A 272 11.28 -10.91 0.73
CA LEU A 272 11.89 -12.24 0.57
C LEU A 272 12.70 -12.65 1.81
N ARG A 273 13.39 -11.72 2.44
CA ARG A 273 14.15 -12.00 3.68
C ARG A 273 13.23 -12.32 4.85
N LYS A 274 12.09 -11.63 4.95
CA LYS A 274 11.04 -11.95 5.94
C LYS A 274 10.45 -13.34 5.69
N ALA A 275 10.15 -13.67 4.45
CA ALA A 275 9.66 -14.98 4.06
C ALA A 275 10.68 -16.08 4.42
N ALA A 276 11.95 -15.85 4.16
CA ALA A 276 13.02 -16.80 4.50
C ALA A 276 13.08 -17.07 6.00
N GLU A 277 12.95 -16.05 6.83
CA GLU A 277 12.93 -16.20 8.29
C GLU A 277 11.74 -17.05 8.74
N ILE A 278 10.55 -16.84 8.19
CA ILE A 278 9.36 -17.66 8.47
C ILE A 278 9.62 -19.11 8.07
N LEU A 279 10.12 -19.33 6.87
CA LEU A 279 10.39 -20.67 6.33
C LEU A 279 11.40 -21.45 7.18
N GLU A 280 12.46 -20.78 7.64
CA GLU A 280 13.46 -21.41 8.50
C GLU A 280 12.91 -21.71 9.89
N THR A 281 12.28 -20.74 10.52
CA THR A 281 11.89 -20.80 11.93
C THR A 281 10.63 -21.62 12.14
N VAL A 282 9.61 -21.44 11.32
CA VAL A 282 8.30 -22.07 11.49
C VAL A 282 8.23 -23.40 10.74
N ASN A 283 8.58 -23.39 9.47
CA ASN A 283 8.34 -24.53 8.59
C ASN A 283 9.53 -25.49 8.49
N LYS A 284 10.72 -25.08 8.92
CA LYS A 284 11.97 -25.84 8.73
C LYS A 284 12.27 -26.15 7.26
N GLU A 285 11.81 -25.29 6.36
CA GLU A 285 12.03 -25.37 4.91
C GLU A 285 13.34 -24.63 4.55
N THR A 286 14.47 -25.22 4.95
CA THR A 286 15.78 -24.54 4.85
C THR A 286 16.23 -24.30 3.42
N ALA A 287 15.92 -25.22 2.49
CA ALA A 287 16.28 -25.06 1.08
C ALA A 287 15.53 -23.90 0.43
N LEU A 288 14.22 -23.80 0.63
CA LEU A 288 13.42 -22.73 0.08
C LEU A 288 13.79 -21.37 0.70
N ALA A 289 14.07 -21.37 2.00
CA ALA A 289 14.57 -20.17 2.68
C ALA A 289 15.88 -19.67 2.08
N ALA A 290 16.81 -20.59 1.80
CA ALA A 290 18.08 -20.26 1.16
C ALA A 290 17.86 -19.70 -0.26
N ASP A 291 16.94 -20.26 -1.02
CA ASP A 291 16.58 -19.76 -2.35
C ASP A 291 16.03 -18.34 -2.27
N CYS A 292 15.13 -18.06 -1.33
CA CYS A 292 14.60 -16.71 -1.12
C CYS A 292 15.69 -15.70 -0.74
N ARG A 293 16.63 -16.09 0.13
CA ARG A 293 17.76 -15.22 0.52
C ARG A 293 18.69 -14.96 -0.66
N ALA A 294 18.98 -15.97 -1.47
CA ALA A 294 19.84 -15.84 -2.64
C ALA A 294 19.22 -14.90 -3.67
N LEU A 295 17.91 -15.01 -3.89
CA LEU A 295 17.20 -14.07 -4.80
C LEU A 295 17.22 -12.65 -4.23
N ALA A 296 16.97 -12.47 -2.94
CA ALA A 296 17.05 -11.15 -2.30
C ALA A 296 18.46 -10.54 -2.45
N ASP A 297 19.50 -11.32 -2.24
CA ASP A 297 20.89 -10.85 -2.39
C ASP A 297 21.19 -10.43 -3.83
N GLU A 298 20.74 -11.22 -4.81
CA GLU A 298 20.91 -10.90 -6.22
C GLU A 298 20.21 -9.59 -6.59
N VAL A 299 18.97 -9.41 -6.16
CA VAL A 299 18.22 -8.17 -6.45
C VAL A 299 18.88 -6.97 -5.76
N GLU A 300 19.33 -7.13 -4.52
CA GLU A 300 20.02 -6.06 -3.79
C GLU A 300 21.32 -5.62 -4.48
N MET A 301 22.10 -6.58 -4.95
CA MET A 301 23.34 -6.26 -5.71
C MET A 301 23.01 -5.52 -7.00
N ALA A 302 21.96 -5.95 -7.70
CA ALA A 302 21.52 -5.29 -8.93
C ALA A 302 21.02 -3.87 -8.65
N LEU A 303 20.32 -3.65 -7.56
CA LEU A 303 19.90 -2.31 -7.13
C LEU A 303 21.10 -1.39 -6.87
N LYS A 304 22.12 -1.88 -6.16
CA LYS A 304 23.33 -1.11 -5.90
C LYS A 304 24.05 -0.71 -7.20
N ARG A 305 24.00 -1.56 -8.21
CA ARG A 305 24.71 -1.35 -9.46
C ARG A 305 23.93 -0.49 -10.47
N TYR A 306 22.60 -0.63 -10.53
CA TYR A 306 21.80 -0.07 -11.63
C TYR A 306 20.78 0.97 -11.21
N ALA A 307 20.44 1.09 -9.92
CA ALA A 307 19.31 1.89 -9.48
C ALA A 307 19.67 3.34 -9.13
N THR A 308 20.93 3.71 -9.13
CA THR A 308 21.37 5.06 -8.76
C THR A 308 21.67 5.92 -9.99
N TYR A 309 21.55 7.23 -9.81
CA TYR A 309 21.83 8.24 -10.81
C TYR A 309 22.52 9.43 -10.16
N ASN A 310 23.59 9.93 -10.79
CA ASN A 310 24.30 11.10 -10.30
C ASN A 310 23.62 12.38 -10.80
N HIS A 311 22.77 12.95 -9.94
CA HIS A 311 22.03 14.16 -10.28
C HIS A 311 22.90 15.40 -10.08
N PRO A 312 22.94 16.35 -11.04
CA PRO A 312 23.82 17.53 -10.94
C PRO A 312 23.50 18.45 -9.78
N GLU A 313 22.23 18.45 -9.30
CA GLU A 313 21.82 19.31 -8.19
C GLU A 313 21.77 18.56 -6.84
N PHE A 314 21.28 17.31 -6.83
CA PHE A 314 21.02 16.59 -5.59
C PHE A 314 22.10 15.58 -5.20
N GLY A 315 23.09 15.35 -6.08
CA GLY A 315 24.08 14.30 -5.87
C GLY A 315 23.53 12.94 -6.28
N THR A 316 24.09 11.86 -5.75
CA THR A 316 23.63 10.52 -6.08
C THR A 316 22.24 10.27 -5.47
N ILE A 317 21.28 9.92 -6.32
CA ILE A 317 19.89 9.61 -5.94
C ILE A 317 19.51 8.24 -6.45
N TYR A 318 18.42 7.67 -5.89
CA TYR A 318 17.77 6.51 -6.51
C TYR A 318 16.87 6.97 -7.65
N ALA A 319 16.94 6.27 -8.79
CA ALA A 319 15.98 6.43 -9.87
C ALA A 319 14.68 5.74 -9.52
N PHE A 320 13.56 6.21 -10.09
CA PHE A 320 12.26 5.58 -9.89
C PHE A 320 12.11 4.29 -10.70
N GLU A 321 12.53 4.32 -11.97
CA GLU A 321 12.51 3.17 -12.88
C GLU A 321 13.79 3.13 -13.70
N VAL A 322 14.25 1.92 -13.99
CA VAL A 322 15.41 1.66 -14.86
C VAL A 322 15.08 0.48 -15.78
N ASP A 323 15.92 0.25 -16.81
CA ASP A 323 15.68 -0.82 -17.80
C ASP A 323 16.88 -1.77 -18.00
N GLY A 324 17.97 -1.54 -17.29
CA GLY A 324 19.20 -2.33 -17.47
C GLY A 324 20.05 -1.91 -18.69
N PHE A 325 19.53 -1.07 -19.57
CA PHE A 325 20.27 -0.53 -20.72
C PHE A 325 20.97 0.80 -20.40
N GLY A 326 20.89 1.27 -19.17
CA GLY A 326 21.45 2.54 -18.75
C GLY A 326 20.46 3.71 -18.75
N ASN A 327 19.18 3.46 -19.01
CA ASN A 327 18.15 4.48 -18.94
C ASN A 327 17.57 4.58 -17.53
N HIS A 328 17.27 5.81 -17.11
CA HIS A 328 16.75 6.13 -15.78
C HIS A 328 15.55 7.05 -15.93
N LEU A 329 14.46 6.77 -15.22
CA LEU A 329 13.35 7.69 -15.06
C LEU A 329 13.42 8.32 -13.68
N LEU A 330 13.50 9.65 -13.64
CA LEU A 330 13.68 10.43 -12.43
C LEU A 330 12.38 11.09 -12.04
N MET A 331 11.70 10.51 -11.07
CA MET A 331 10.44 11.00 -10.49
C MET A 331 10.18 10.27 -9.19
N ASP A 332 9.09 10.61 -8.50
CA ASP A 332 8.43 9.75 -7.56
C ASP A 332 6.92 9.80 -7.79
N ASP A 333 6.22 8.79 -7.28
CA ASP A 333 4.77 8.67 -7.28
C ASP A 333 4.34 8.48 -5.83
N ALA A 334 3.18 9.01 -5.46
CA ALA A 334 2.71 8.96 -4.07
C ALA A 334 2.34 7.56 -3.59
N ASN A 335 1.96 6.66 -4.51
CA ASN A 335 1.54 5.31 -4.14
C ASN A 335 2.71 4.50 -3.56
N VAL A 336 2.49 3.85 -2.43
CA VAL A 336 3.51 3.08 -1.72
C VAL A 336 3.49 1.63 -2.19
N PRO A 337 4.65 1.06 -2.61
CA PRO A 337 6.03 1.54 -2.43
C PRO A 337 6.41 2.70 -3.33
N SER A 338 7.01 3.71 -2.73
CA SER A 338 7.56 4.88 -3.40
C SER A 338 9.01 5.09 -2.96
N LEU A 339 9.75 5.96 -3.64
CA LEU A 339 11.10 6.32 -3.20
C LEU A 339 11.06 6.98 -1.82
N LEU A 340 10.12 7.90 -1.61
CA LEU A 340 9.97 8.59 -0.32
C LEU A 340 9.68 7.61 0.83
N ALA A 341 8.87 6.59 0.59
CA ALA A 341 8.39 5.65 1.61
C ALA A 341 9.38 4.53 1.95
N MET A 342 10.53 4.43 1.30
CA MET A 342 11.41 3.27 1.49
C MET A 342 11.82 3.03 2.95
N PRO A 343 12.14 4.03 3.79
CA PRO A 343 12.40 3.78 5.20
C PRO A 343 11.16 3.31 5.98
N TYR A 344 9.98 3.78 5.62
CA TYR A 344 8.72 3.34 6.24
C TYR A 344 8.51 1.84 6.06
N LEU A 345 8.84 1.30 4.89
CA LEU A 345 8.77 -0.14 4.62
C LEU A 345 9.96 -0.94 5.16
N GLY A 346 10.98 -0.26 5.70
CA GLY A 346 12.20 -0.91 6.16
C GLY A 346 13.17 -1.29 5.04
N ASP A 347 13.01 -0.70 3.87
CA ASP A 347 13.76 -1.07 2.66
C ASP A 347 15.15 -0.41 2.61
N VAL A 348 15.27 0.78 3.19
CA VAL A 348 16.55 1.50 3.35
C VAL A 348 16.57 2.17 4.72
N ASP A 349 17.76 2.45 5.22
CA ASP A 349 17.93 3.25 6.44
C ASP A 349 17.58 4.71 6.13
N VAL A 350 16.86 5.36 7.05
CA VAL A 350 16.48 6.78 6.88
C VAL A 350 17.73 7.68 6.79
N ASN A 351 18.84 7.27 7.37
CA ASN A 351 20.10 8.01 7.35
C ASN A 351 20.99 7.70 6.13
N ASP A 352 20.56 6.79 5.24
CA ASP A 352 21.28 6.51 3.99
C ASP A 352 21.46 7.82 3.22
N PRO A 353 22.71 8.23 2.91
CA PRO A 353 22.97 9.48 2.19
C PRO A 353 22.29 9.56 0.82
N ILE A 354 22.22 8.45 0.10
CA ILE A 354 21.53 8.39 -1.20
C ILE A 354 20.04 8.61 -1.02
N TYR A 355 19.46 7.99 0.01
CA TYR A 355 18.05 8.23 0.34
C TYR A 355 17.79 9.68 0.72
N GLN A 356 18.64 10.30 1.53
CA GLN A 356 18.45 11.70 1.91
C GLN A 356 18.54 12.64 0.69
N ASN A 357 19.46 12.37 -0.24
CA ASN A 357 19.50 13.08 -1.51
C ASN A 357 18.22 12.89 -2.33
N THR A 358 17.74 11.65 -2.40
CA THR A 358 16.50 11.28 -3.09
C THR A 358 15.30 11.97 -2.45
N ARG A 359 15.25 12.01 -1.12
CA ARG A 359 14.16 12.66 -0.36
C ARG A 359 14.04 14.15 -0.70
N ARG A 360 15.19 14.85 -0.83
CA ARG A 360 15.19 16.24 -1.28
C ARG A 360 14.73 16.39 -2.73
N PHE A 361 15.20 15.50 -3.60
CA PHE A 361 14.84 15.50 -5.02
C PHE A 361 13.32 15.31 -5.21
N VAL A 362 12.71 14.30 -4.59
CA VAL A 362 11.29 13.96 -4.82
C VAL A 362 10.35 15.04 -4.28
N TRP A 363 10.79 15.82 -3.31
CA TRP A 363 10.01 16.93 -2.70
C TRP A 363 10.50 18.29 -3.24
N SER A 364 10.70 18.35 -4.56
CA SER A 364 11.17 19.55 -5.26
C SER A 364 10.57 19.60 -6.66
N ASP A 365 10.70 20.75 -7.32
CA ASP A 365 10.22 20.93 -8.70
C ASP A 365 10.98 20.08 -9.72
N SER A 366 12.09 19.45 -9.33
CA SER A 366 12.80 18.51 -10.18
C SER A 366 12.05 17.18 -10.32
N ASN A 367 11.14 16.87 -9.40
CA ASN A 367 10.17 15.80 -9.56
C ASN A 367 8.93 16.35 -10.27
N PRO A 368 8.60 15.89 -11.50
CA PRO A 368 7.47 16.44 -12.25
C PRO A 368 6.10 16.22 -11.60
N TYR A 369 6.02 15.33 -10.61
CA TYR A 369 4.78 15.03 -9.88
C TYR A 369 4.78 15.60 -8.46
N PHE A 370 5.71 16.48 -8.15
CA PHE A 370 5.64 17.32 -6.96
C PHE A 370 4.83 18.59 -7.29
N PHE A 371 3.83 18.88 -6.48
CA PHE A 371 2.95 20.03 -6.69
C PHE A 371 2.89 20.87 -5.42
N SER A 372 2.92 22.20 -5.58
CA SER A 372 2.81 23.14 -4.47
C SER A 372 1.84 24.28 -4.83
N GLY A 373 0.94 24.60 -3.92
CA GLY A 373 -0.08 25.61 -4.13
C GLY A 373 -0.64 26.17 -2.82
N LYS A 374 -1.74 26.86 -2.90
CA LYS A 374 -2.36 27.57 -1.76
C LYS A 374 -2.83 26.63 -0.65
N ALA A 375 -3.33 25.44 -1.01
CA ALA A 375 -3.87 24.50 -0.05
C ALA A 375 -2.80 23.64 0.60
N GLY A 376 -1.74 23.31 -0.15
CA GLY A 376 -0.68 22.45 0.34
C GLY A 376 0.30 22.06 -0.74
N GLU A 377 1.22 21.17 -0.37
CA GLU A 377 2.22 20.64 -1.28
C GLU A 377 2.45 19.16 -1.03
N GLY A 378 2.87 18.45 -2.06
CA GLY A 378 3.18 17.04 -1.98
C GLY A 378 3.28 16.37 -3.34
N ILE A 379 3.47 15.07 -3.30
CA ILE A 379 3.63 14.26 -4.49
C ILE A 379 2.26 13.71 -4.89
N GLY A 380 2.00 13.73 -6.19
CA GLY A 380 0.86 13.05 -6.80
C GLY A 380 1.32 11.91 -7.69
N GLY A 381 0.93 11.94 -8.95
CA GLY A 381 1.31 10.93 -9.92
C GLY A 381 0.50 11.06 -11.20
N PRO A 382 0.87 10.34 -12.25
CA PRO A 382 0.10 10.36 -13.49
C PRO A 382 -1.30 9.74 -13.37
N HIS A 383 -1.55 8.95 -12.33
CA HIS A 383 -2.83 8.27 -12.14
C HIS A 383 -4.01 9.27 -12.09
N ILE A 384 -3.89 10.31 -11.28
CA ILE A 384 -4.91 11.37 -11.21
C ILE A 384 -4.49 12.59 -12.04
N GLY A 385 -3.20 12.80 -12.24
CA GLY A 385 -2.66 13.86 -13.08
C GLY A 385 -2.11 15.05 -12.32
N TYR A 386 -1.82 16.11 -13.08
CA TYR A 386 -1.16 17.30 -12.55
C TYR A 386 -2.00 18.04 -11.51
N ASP A 387 -1.30 18.68 -10.58
CA ASP A 387 -1.82 19.57 -9.54
C ASP A 387 -2.66 18.88 -8.46
N MET A 388 -2.76 17.56 -8.51
CA MET A 388 -3.48 16.76 -7.52
C MET A 388 -2.50 16.09 -6.57
N VAL A 389 -2.46 16.59 -5.33
CA VAL A 389 -1.59 16.11 -4.25
C VAL A 389 -2.26 14.93 -3.55
N TRP A 390 -1.49 13.86 -3.33
CA TRP A 390 -1.95 12.72 -2.56
C TRP A 390 -1.59 12.89 -1.07
N PRO A 391 -2.57 12.83 -0.16
CA PRO A 391 -2.28 12.84 1.28
C PRO A 391 -1.27 11.79 1.70
N MET A 392 -1.25 10.64 1.02
CA MET A 392 -0.30 9.55 1.26
C MET A 392 1.15 10.04 1.21
N SER A 393 1.51 10.94 0.29
CA SER A 393 2.86 11.47 0.20
C SER A 393 3.21 12.36 1.39
N ILE A 394 2.25 13.14 1.87
CA ILE A 394 2.43 13.99 3.07
C ILE A 394 2.61 13.13 4.31
N MET A 395 1.82 12.05 4.42
CA MET A 395 1.96 11.07 5.50
C MET A 395 3.34 10.39 5.45
N MET A 396 3.80 9.98 4.28
CA MET A 396 5.11 9.34 4.13
C MET A 396 6.26 10.31 4.46
N LYS A 397 6.10 11.59 4.13
CA LYS A 397 7.07 12.59 4.57
C LYS A 397 7.16 12.68 6.09
N ALA A 398 6.01 12.65 6.77
CA ALA A 398 5.97 12.63 8.24
C ALA A 398 6.54 11.33 8.82
N PHE A 399 6.16 10.16 8.28
CA PHE A 399 6.68 8.87 8.74
C PHE A 399 8.20 8.76 8.65
N THR A 400 8.81 9.38 7.65
CA THR A 400 10.25 9.28 7.37
C THR A 400 11.03 10.50 7.87
N SER A 401 10.38 11.43 8.54
CA SER A 401 11.00 12.66 9.02
C SER A 401 11.82 12.43 10.30
N ARG A 402 12.94 13.13 10.39
CA ARG A 402 13.79 13.23 11.59
C ARG A 402 13.64 14.59 12.28
N ASP A 403 12.72 15.42 11.81
CA ASP A 403 12.55 16.82 12.22
C ASP A 403 11.11 17.05 12.70
N ASP A 404 10.96 17.39 13.99
CA ASP A 404 9.65 17.64 14.59
C ASP A 404 8.91 18.79 13.93
N ALA A 405 9.60 19.83 13.47
CA ALA A 405 8.97 20.94 12.76
C ALA A 405 8.37 20.49 11.43
N GLU A 406 9.06 19.62 10.69
CA GLU A 406 8.58 19.03 9.46
C GLU A 406 7.34 18.14 9.72
N ILE A 407 7.40 17.31 10.75
CA ILE A 407 6.25 16.45 11.15
C ILE A 407 5.04 17.33 11.44
N LYS A 408 5.21 18.36 12.24
CA LYS A 408 4.12 19.30 12.60
C LYS A 408 3.51 19.94 11.35
N THR A 409 4.34 20.41 10.43
CA THR A 409 3.88 20.99 9.16
C THR A 409 3.06 19.99 8.35
N CYS A 410 3.51 18.74 8.26
CA CYS A 410 2.78 17.68 7.55
C CYS A 410 1.42 17.40 8.19
N ILE A 411 1.36 17.27 9.50
CA ILE A 411 0.09 17.00 10.20
C ILE A 411 -0.88 18.16 10.03
N LYS A 412 -0.41 19.39 10.18
CA LYS A 412 -1.24 20.59 9.99
C LYS A 412 -1.81 20.65 8.57
N MET A 413 -1.00 20.33 7.56
CA MET A 413 -1.43 20.29 6.17
C MET A 413 -2.52 19.24 5.94
N LEU A 414 -2.35 18.03 6.50
CA LEU A 414 -3.36 16.98 6.42
C LEU A 414 -4.67 17.41 7.07
N MET A 415 -4.60 18.10 8.21
CA MET A 415 -5.79 18.61 8.91
C MET A 415 -6.51 19.68 8.08
N ASP A 416 -5.76 20.55 7.41
CA ASP A 416 -6.32 21.70 6.68
C ASP A 416 -6.87 21.33 5.30
N THR A 417 -6.60 20.11 4.81
CA THR A 417 -6.97 19.68 3.45
C THR A 417 -8.03 18.59 3.40
N ASP A 418 -8.72 18.34 4.51
CA ASP A 418 -9.78 17.33 4.60
C ASP A 418 -11.12 17.78 3.98
N ALA A 419 -11.21 19.02 3.49
CA ALA A 419 -12.44 19.62 2.95
C ALA A 419 -13.60 19.63 3.95
N GLY A 420 -13.31 19.61 5.26
CA GLY A 420 -14.32 19.57 6.32
C GLY A 420 -14.98 18.21 6.52
N THR A 421 -14.53 17.16 5.82
CA THR A 421 -15.15 15.83 5.88
C THR A 421 -14.72 15.01 7.09
N GLY A 422 -13.57 15.31 7.66
CA GLY A 422 -12.95 14.52 8.74
C GLY A 422 -12.27 13.24 8.26
N PHE A 423 -12.12 13.06 6.94
CA PHE A 423 -11.49 11.91 6.30
C PHE A 423 -10.38 12.32 5.34
N MET A 424 -9.52 11.38 5.02
CA MET A 424 -8.58 11.50 3.91
C MET A 424 -9.26 11.08 2.61
N HIS A 425 -8.78 11.62 1.50
CA HIS A 425 -9.24 11.28 0.15
C HIS A 425 -8.06 10.78 -0.68
N GLU A 426 -8.31 10.30 -1.88
CA GLU A 426 -7.23 9.83 -2.76
C GLU A 426 -6.26 10.96 -3.10
N SER A 427 -6.79 12.10 -3.52
CA SER A 427 -6.02 13.30 -3.85
C SER A 427 -6.84 14.56 -3.64
N PHE A 428 -6.16 15.70 -3.51
CA PHE A 428 -6.80 17.01 -3.46
C PHE A 428 -6.03 17.99 -4.35
N ASN A 429 -6.73 18.96 -4.91
CA ASN A 429 -6.10 20.00 -5.72
C ASN A 429 -5.20 20.88 -4.85
N LYS A 430 -4.00 21.17 -5.30
CA LYS A 430 -3.00 21.95 -4.56
C LYS A 430 -3.48 23.35 -4.14
N ASN A 431 -4.48 23.90 -4.84
CA ASN A 431 -5.03 25.23 -4.57
C ASN A 431 -6.41 25.21 -3.91
N ASP A 432 -7.15 24.09 -4.02
CA ASP A 432 -8.51 23.97 -3.50
C ASP A 432 -8.77 22.57 -2.96
N PRO A 433 -8.76 22.39 -1.63
CA PRO A 433 -8.96 21.07 -1.04
C PRO A 433 -10.38 20.52 -1.23
N LYS A 434 -11.35 21.34 -1.60
CA LYS A 434 -12.71 20.88 -1.93
C LYS A 434 -12.76 20.13 -3.25
N ASN A 435 -11.79 20.35 -4.13
CA ASN A 435 -11.60 19.55 -5.34
C ASN A 435 -10.74 18.34 -5.01
N PHE A 436 -11.39 17.26 -4.60
CA PHE A 436 -10.72 16.02 -4.25
C PHE A 436 -11.30 14.84 -5.02
N THR A 437 -10.50 13.78 -5.14
CA THR A 437 -10.92 12.53 -5.78
C THR A 437 -11.19 11.47 -4.71
N ARG A 438 -12.10 10.57 -4.99
CA ARG A 438 -12.54 9.45 -4.15
C ARG A 438 -12.83 9.85 -2.70
N ALA A 439 -14.09 10.13 -2.45
CA ALA A 439 -14.58 10.47 -1.11
C ALA A 439 -14.34 9.34 -0.08
N TRP A 440 -14.24 8.11 -0.54
CA TRP A 440 -14.08 6.93 0.31
C TRP A 440 -12.92 6.08 -0.18
N PHE A 441 -11.75 6.29 0.42
CA PHE A 441 -10.52 5.52 0.17
C PHE A 441 -9.94 5.07 1.52
N ALA A 442 -10.25 3.83 1.90
CA ALA A 442 -9.98 3.34 3.25
C ALA A 442 -8.49 3.27 3.59
N TRP A 443 -7.62 2.95 2.62
CA TRP A 443 -6.17 2.91 2.87
C TRP A 443 -5.66 4.23 3.43
N GLN A 444 -5.97 5.35 2.80
CA GLN A 444 -5.48 6.65 3.27
C GLN A 444 -6.05 7.04 4.63
N ASN A 445 -7.31 6.68 4.90
CA ASN A 445 -7.90 6.90 6.21
C ASN A 445 -7.15 6.14 7.31
N THR A 446 -6.95 4.86 7.08
CA THR A 446 -6.26 4.01 8.05
C THR A 446 -4.79 4.40 8.21
N LEU A 447 -4.14 4.81 7.12
CA LEU A 447 -2.76 5.28 7.15
C LEU A 447 -2.61 6.56 7.98
N PHE A 448 -3.56 7.48 7.88
CA PHE A 448 -3.59 8.67 8.75
C PHE A 448 -3.71 8.26 10.22
N GLY A 449 -4.60 7.32 10.53
CA GLY A 449 -4.73 6.79 11.88
C GLY A 449 -3.44 6.15 12.38
N GLU A 450 -2.77 5.37 11.51
CA GLU A 450 -1.47 4.77 11.83
C GLU A 450 -0.43 5.82 12.17
N LEU A 451 -0.36 6.91 11.39
CA LEU A 451 0.60 7.98 11.61
C LEU A 451 0.38 8.67 12.97
N ILE A 452 -0.85 9.03 13.27
CA ILE A 452 -1.17 9.69 14.55
C ILE A 452 -0.87 8.75 15.72
N LEU A 453 -1.28 7.49 15.61
CA LEU A 453 -1.02 6.49 16.66
C LEU A 453 0.48 6.29 16.91
N LYS A 454 1.26 6.21 15.83
CA LYS A 454 2.72 6.12 15.91
C LYS A 454 3.31 7.32 16.66
N LEU A 455 2.90 8.53 16.32
CA LEU A 455 3.41 9.74 16.96
C LEU A 455 3.02 9.79 18.44
N VAL A 456 1.80 9.42 18.79
CA VAL A 456 1.37 9.31 20.19
C VAL A 456 2.23 8.29 20.95
N ASN A 457 2.44 7.12 20.38
CA ASN A 457 3.20 6.05 21.02
C ASN A 457 4.70 6.35 21.13
N GLU A 458 5.22 7.22 20.28
CA GLU A 458 6.61 7.69 20.33
C GLU A 458 6.82 8.90 21.27
N GLY A 459 5.80 9.29 22.02
CA GLY A 459 5.89 10.42 22.97
C GLY A 459 5.78 11.79 22.34
N LYS A 460 5.19 11.90 21.14
CA LYS A 460 5.03 13.17 20.41
C LYS A 460 3.68 13.87 20.68
N VAL A 461 3.01 13.54 21.78
CA VAL A 461 1.72 14.14 22.13
C VAL A 461 1.80 15.66 22.27
N ASP A 462 2.86 16.17 22.91
CA ASP A 462 3.04 17.61 23.07
C ASP A 462 3.21 18.31 21.71
N LEU A 463 3.91 17.67 20.79
CA LEU A 463 4.06 18.17 19.41
C LEU A 463 2.69 18.29 18.74
N LEU A 464 1.88 17.23 18.80
CA LEU A 464 0.54 17.22 18.22
C LEU A 464 -0.37 18.26 18.89
N ASN A 465 -0.27 18.43 20.20
CA ASN A 465 -1.05 19.40 20.96
C ASN A 465 -0.60 20.85 20.73
N SER A 466 0.57 21.06 20.14
CA SER A 466 1.06 22.39 19.77
C SER A 466 0.49 22.90 18.43
N ILE A 467 -0.21 22.05 17.68
CA ILE A 467 -0.82 22.43 16.40
C ILE A 467 -2.08 23.26 16.67
N GLN A 468 -2.18 24.41 16.00
CA GLN A 468 -3.31 25.33 16.14
C GLN A 468 -4.23 25.30 14.92
#